data_78cfe762da696adf0f54d7aeef76697b
#
_entry.id   78cfe762da696adf0f54d7aeef76697b
#
_cell.length_a   1.000
_cell.length_b   1.000
_cell.length_c   1.000
_cell.angle_alpha   90.00
_cell.angle_beta   90.00
_cell.angle_gamma   90.00
#
_symmetry.space_group_name_H-M   'P 1'
#
loop_
_entity.id
_entity.type
_entity.pdbx_description
1 polymer ?
#
loop_
_entity_poly.entity_id
_entity_poly.type
_entity_poly.pdbx_seq_one_letter_code
_entity_poly.pdbx_strand_id
1 'polypeptide(L)'
;MLTPLPIPTLPDPAPVLPANGPGPGPEAGEGLRAMGVTVRFGGTTAVDGAALTAPPGTVTGLVGPAGSGKTTLCDVLTGLCRPARGTVRLDGAELTGRPPHERARCGLARTFQRPTAFWSLTVRENVRLAAEIHAVTRRPPGRSARDRWRRRRAARHAAGEVADELLERVGIAAYAQRPAGSVPPEVARLLELARALAARPRALVLDEPWADLSEPRGRALEVLVRDLAAEGPAVLLTGSDLEALIGVCDVLYVLDAGRVVASGPPVEVRADPRVRSL
;
A
#
# COMPACT_ATOMS: atom_id res chain seq x y z
N MET A 1 25.73 57.35 -14.96
CA MET A 1 25.15 56.90 -13.72
C MET A 1 23.86 56.16 -14.02
N LEU A 2 23.90 54.84 -14.03
CA LEU A 2 22.73 53.98 -14.24
C LEU A 2 22.21 53.53 -12.88
N THR A 3 20.97 53.91 -12.56
CA THR A 3 20.28 53.56 -11.32
C THR A 3 19.88 52.07 -11.40
N PRO A 4 20.20 51.24 -10.39
CA PRO A 4 19.81 49.86 -10.37
C PRO A 4 18.27 49.74 -10.15
N LEU A 5 17.64 48.83 -10.94
CA LEU A 5 16.23 48.50 -10.81
C LEU A 5 15.99 47.73 -9.49
N PRO A 6 14.87 47.96 -8.80
CA PRO A 6 14.55 47.24 -7.57
C PRO A 6 14.27 45.77 -7.85
N ILE A 7 14.87 44.90 -7.03
CA ILE A 7 14.62 43.45 -7.00
C ILE A 7 13.20 43.23 -6.46
N PRO A 8 12.31 42.49 -7.15
CA PRO A 8 10.99 42.18 -6.59
C PRO A 8 11.14 41.27 -5.37
N THR A 9 10.58 41.71 -4.25
CA THR A 9 10.43 40.92 -3.05
C THR A 9 9.50 39.73 -3.31
N LEU A 10 9.99 38.50 -3.05
CA LEU A 10 9.18 37.32 -3.05
C LEU A 10 8.04 37.43 -2.03
N PRO A 11 6.81 37.01 -2.37
CA PRO A 11 5.72 36.98 -1.41
C PRO A 11 6.06 36.01 -0.27
N ASP A 12 5.64 36.35 0.94
CA ASP A 12 5.78 35.56 2.15
C ASP A 12 5.21 34.14 1.93
N PRO A 13 5.87 33.09 2.46
CA PRO A 13 5.33 31.74 2.39
C PRO A 13 3.99 31.69 3.12
N ALA A 14 2.98 31.15 2.42
CA ALA A 14 1.66 30.95 2.99
C ALA A 14 1.73 30.19 4.32
N PRO A 15 0.85 30.49 5.30
CA PRO A 15 0.90 29.88 6.61
C PRO A 15 0.75 28.36 6.49
N VAL A 16 1.73 27.63 7.05
CA VAL A 16 1.67 26.18 7.24
C VAL A 16 0.51 25.92 8.20
N LEU A 17 -0.59 25.36 7.69
CA LEU A 17 -1.69 24.91 8.53
C LEU A 17 -1.16 23.83 9.50
N PRO A 18 -1.44 23.93 10.80
CA PRO A 18 -1.02 22.91 11.74
C PRO A 18 -1.71 21.58 11.42
N ALA A 19 -0.92 20.54 11.25
CA ALA A 19 -1.38 19.16 11.20
C ALA A 19 -1.80 18.74 12.63
N ASN A 20 -2.99 19.15 13.07
CA ASN A 20 -3.54 18.77 14.37
C ASN A 20 -5.00 18.33 14.22
N GLY A 21 -5.17 17.05 13.85
CA GLY A 21 -6.26 16.27 14.39
C GLY A 21 -5.74 15.51 15.61
N PRO A 22 -6.56 15.19 16.62
CA PRO A 22 -6.11 14.45 17.80
C PRO A 22 -5.58 13.08 17.37
N GLY A 23 -4.27 12.85 17.56
CA GLY A 23 -3.64 11.56 17.33
C GLY A 23 -4.24 10.53 18.29
N PRO A 24 -4.46 9.27 17.84
CA PRO A 24 -4.81 8.18 18.74
C PRO A 24 -3.69 8.00 19.77
N GLY A 25 -4.09 7.68 21.01
CA GLY A 25 -3.18 7.50 22.14
C GLY A 25 -2.12 6.41 21.94
N PRO A 26 -1.09 6.34 22.78
CA PRO A 26 0.15 5.59 22.57
C PRO A 26 0.06 4.05 22.70
N GLU A 27 -1.12 3.44 22.77
CA GLU A 27 -1.29 1.99 22.99
C GLU A 27 -1.85 1.19 21.79
N ALA A 28 -2.35 1.82 20.74
CA ALA A 28 -2.65 1.13 19.49
C ALA A 28 -1.44 1.28 18.57
N GLY A 29 -0.99 0.21 17.92
CA GLY A 29 0.10 0.28 16.92
C GLY A 29 -0.08 1.50 16.00
N GLU A 30 1.00 2.25 15.72
CA GLU A 30 0.89 3.53 15.00
C GLU A 30 0.49 3.37 13.52
N GLY A 31 0.46 2.12 13.02
CA GLY A 31 0.19 1.81 11.62
C GLY A 31 1.29 2.28 10.67
N LEU A 32 0.90 2.51 9.40
CA LEU A 32 1.81 3.00 8.36
C LEU A 32 1.71 4.53 8.28
N ARG A 33 2.87 5.21 8.39
CA ARG A 33 2.94 6.68 8.37
C ARG A 33 3.99 7.18 7.39
N ALA A 34 3.63 8.21 6.64
CA ALA A 34 4.55 9.03 5.84
C ALA A 34 4.47 10.47 6.36
N MET A 35 5.62 11.11 6.55
CA MET A 35 5.68 12.49 7.09
C MET A 35 6.63 13.35 6.26
N GLY A 36 6.09 14.42 5.65
CA GLY A 36 6.83 15.40 4.90
C GLY A 36 7.58 14.85 3.69
N VAL A 37 7.03 13.82 3.05
CA VAL A 37 7.68 13.11 1.94
C VAL A 37 7.78 14.01 0.73
N THR A 38 9.02 14.21 0.25
CA THR A 38 9.31 14.94 -0.99
C THR A 38 10.12 14.07 -1.92
N VAL A 39 9.66 13.95 -3.18
CA VAL A 39 10.34 13.21 -4.25
C VAL A 39 10.54 14.10 -5.45
N ARG A 40 11.76 14.10 -5.99
CA ARG A 40 12.13 14.86 -7.19
C ARG A 40 12.76 13.94 -8.23
N PHE A 41 12.35 14.11 -9.48
CA PHE A 41 12.95 13.45 -10.65
C PHE A 41 13.49 14.55 -11.58
N GLY A 42 14.81 14.73 -11.57
CA GLY A 42 15.41 15.87 -12.29
C GLY A 42 14.88 17.21 -11.77
N GLY A 43 14.28 17.99 -12.66
CA GLY A 43 13.67 19.29 -12.34
C GLY A 43 12.22 19.21 -11.84
N THR A 44 11.59 18.03 -11.88
CA THR A 44 10.16 17.87 -11.52
C THR A 44 10.00 17.35 -10.10
N THR A 45 9.16 17.99 -9.30
CA THR A 45 8.75 17.51 -7.98
C THR A 45 7.48 16.67 -8.13
N ALA A 46 7.61 15.35 -7.97
CA ALA A 46 6.50 14.41 -8.11
C ALA A 46 5.67 14.28 -6.82
N VAL A 47 6.29 14.47 -5.65
CA VAL A 47 5.63 14.54 -4.34
C VAL A 47 6.29 15.65 -3.55
N ASP A 48 5.51 16.52 -2.93
CA ASP A 48 5.98 17.74 -2.25
C ASP A 48 5.40 17.85 -0.84
N GLY A 49 6.19 17.42 0.14
CA GLY A 49 5.84 17.51 1.55
C GLY A 49 4.65 16.66 1.98
N ALA A 50 4.28 15.61 1.22
CA ALA A 50 3.10 14.81 1.51
C ALA A 50 3.22 14.10 2.87
N ALA A 51 2.10 14.11 3.61
CA ALA A 51 1.94 13.40 4.87
C ALA A 51 0.65 12.59 4.85
N LEU A 52 0.71 11.34 5.32
CA LEU A 52 -0.46 10.48 5.51
C LEU A 52 -0.22 9.51 6.67
N THR A 53 -1.32 9.06 7.25
CA THR A 53 -1.32 7.99 8.26
C THR A 53 -2.42 6.99 7.89
N ALA A 54 -2.06 5.71 7.88
CA ALA A 54 -3.00 4.59 7.77
C ALA A 54 -2.95 3.82 9.11
N PRO A 55 -3.94 4.03 10.00
CA PRO A 55 -4.00 3.36 11.29
C PRO A 55 -4.27 1.86 11.14
N PRO A 56 -3.84 1.02 12.11
CA PRO A 56 -4.21 -0.39 12.15
C PRO A 56 -5.73 -0.54 12.27
N GLY A 57 -6.27 -1.57 11.66
CA GLY A 57 -7.70 -1.85 11.74
C GLY A 57 -8.58 -0.95 10.88
N THR A 58 -8.00 -0.10 10.04
CA THR A 58 -8.74 0.85 9.21
C THR A 58 -8.35 0.77 7.75
N VAL A 59 -9.25 1.23 6.89
CA VAL A 59 -9.04 1.42 5.46
C VAL A 59 -8.80 2.90 5.17
N THR A 60 -7.60 3.23 4.73
CA THR A 60 -7.21 4.59 4.31
C THR A 60 -7.16 4.67 2.79
N GLY A 61 -7.80 5.66 2.20
CA GLY A 61 -7.77 5.91 0.76
C GLY A 61 -6.83 7.07 0.40
N LEU A 62 -6.06 6.89 -0.67
CA LEU A 62 -5.28 7.93 -1.32
C LEU A 62 -5.83 8.14 -2.73
N VAL A 63 -6.60 9.21 -2.92
CA VAL A 63 -7.27 9.52 -4.17
C VAL A 63 -6.64 10.72 -4.86
N GLY A 64 -6.78 10.80 -6.17
CA GLY A 64 -6.33 11.95 -6.95
C GLY A 64 -6.24 11.63 -8.44
N PRO A 65 -6.13 12.64 -9.31
CA PRO A 65 -6.04 12.45 -10.75
C PRO A 65 -4.80 11.66 -11.18
N ALA A 66 -4.79 11.20 -12.43
CA ALA A 66 -3.60 10.58 -13.01
C ALA A 66 -2.42 11.57 -12.96
N GLY A 67 -1.25 11.08 -12.56
CA GLY A 67 -0.06 11.93 -12.42
C GLY A 67 0.03 12.76 -11.14
N SER A 68 -0.94 12.68 -10.22
CA SER A 68 -0.90 13.42 -8.95
C SER A 68 0.22 13.00 -7.99
N GLY A 69 0.89 11.86 -8.23
CA GLY A 69 2.00 11.37 -7.40
C GLY A 69 1.67 10.16 -6.52
N LYS A 70 0.46 9.55 -6.61
CA LYS A 70 0.03 8.40 -5.79
C LYS A 70 1.00 7.23 -5.88
N THR A 71 1.30 6.76 -7.08
CA THR A 71 2.23 5.64 -7.30
C THR A 71 3.63 5.97 -6.78
N THR A 72 4.10 7.20 -6.97
CA THR A 72 5.40 7.65 -6.42
C THR A 72 5.40 7.62 -4.90
N LEU A 73 4.30 8.06 -4.24
CA LEU A 73 4.19 7.99 -2.80
C LEU A 73 4.14 6.53 -2.31
N CYS A 74 3.41 5.65 -3.00
CA CYS A 74 3.43 4.21 -2.73
C CYS A 74 4.81 3.59 -2.91
N ASP A 75 5.57 4.02 -3.92
CA ASP A 75 6.96 3.58 -4.13
C ASP A 75 7.88 4.02 -2.98
N VAL A 76 7.66 5.23 -2.45
CA VAL A 76 8.37 5.69 -1.25
C VAL A 76 8.00 4.86 -0.03
N LEU A 77 6.71 4.59 0.21
CA LEU A 77 6.24 3.78 1.33
C LEU A 77 6.86 2.38 1.30
N THR A 78 6.99 1.80 0.12
CA THR A 78 7.48 0.42 -0.06
C THR A 78 9.00 0.31 -0.29
N GLY A 79 9.70 1.46 -0.41
CA GLY A 79 11.15 1.51 -0.54
C GLY A 79 11.68 1.30 -1.96
N LEU A 80 10.80 1.31 -2.96
CA LEU A 80 11.17 1.29 -4.38
C LEU A 80 11.72 2.65 -4.84
N CYS A 81 11.29 3.73 -4.18
CA CYS A 81 11.81 5.07 -4.38
C CYS A 81 12.33 5.64 -3.06
N ARG A 82 13.51 6.27 -3.10
CA ARG A 82 14.05 6.97 -1.93
C ARG A 82 13.58 8.42 -1.95
N PRO A 83 12.94 8.92 -0.88
CA PRO A 83 12.55 10.32 -0.81
C PRO A 83 13.77 11.23 -0.64
N ALA A 84 13.70 12.45 -1.19
CA ALA A 84 14.68 13.50 -0.97
C ALA A 84 14.55 14.07 0.46
N ARG A 85 13.32 14.10 1.00
CA ARG A 85 13.00 14.52 2.37
C ARG A 85 11.83 13.70 2.90
N GLY A 86 11.67 13.73 4.22
CA GLY A 86 10.57 13.06 4.92
C GLY A 86 10.94 11.67 5.41
N THR A 87 10.00 11.08 6.15
CA THR A 87 10.19 9.79 6.81
C THR A 87 9.01 8.85 6.56
N VAL A 88 9.29 7.54 6.59
CA VAL A 88 8.29 6.46 6.55
C VAL A 88 8.47 5.61 7.79
N ARG A 89 7.38 5.34 8.49
CA ARG A 89 7.35 4.49 9.68
C ARG A 89 6.25 3.44 9.60
N LEU A 90 6.48 2.30 10.22
CA LEU A 90 5.47 1.25 10.44
C LEU A 90 5.51 0.87 11.92
N ASP A 91 4.41 1.08 12.63
CA ASP A 91 4.27 0.84 14.08
C ASP A 91 5.45 1.39 14.88
N GLY A 92 5.79 2.67 14.64
CA GLY A 92 6.90 3.37 15.29
C GLY A 92 8.29 3.05 14.73
N ALA A 93 8.45 1.93 13.99
CA ALA A 93 9.75 1.56 13.41
C ALA A 93 10.06 2.38 12.16
N GLU A 94 11.24 2.98 12.09
CA GLU A 94 11.73 3.75 10.93
C GLU A 94 12.02 2.81 9.75
N LEU A 95 11.42 3.11 8.58
CA LEU A 95 11.61 2.37 7.34
C LEU A 95 12.32 3.16 6.23
N THR A 96 12.49 4.47 6.36
CA THR A 96 12.89 5.39 5.29
C THR A 96 14.13 4.94 4.51
N GLY A 97 15.19 4.53 5.18
CA GLY A 97 16.45 4.05 4.56
C GLY A 97 16.45 2.56 4.20
N ARG A 98 15.39 1.80 4.54
CA ARG A 98 15.39 0.35 4.34
C ARG A 98 14.96 -0.02 2.92
N PRO A 99 15.63 -0.99 2.29
CA PRO A 99 15.23 -1.50 0.98
C PRO A 99 13.91 -2.30 1.05
N PRO A 100 13.22 -2.54 -0.10
CA PRO A 100 11.90 -3.17 -0.14
C PRO A 100 11.83 -4.51 0.61
N HIS A 101 12.82 -5.37 0.46
CA HIS A 101 12.83 -6.69 1.11
C HIS A 101 12.93 -6.63 2.64
N GLU A 102 13.55 -5.59 3.22
CA GLU A 102 13.57 -5.38 4.66
C GLU A 102 12.22 -4.85 5.14
N ARG A 103 11.58 -3.93 4.39
CA ARG A 103 10.25 -3.45 4.69
C ARG A 103 9.22 -4.58 4.66
N ALA A 104 9.33 -5.49 3.70
CA ALA A 104 8.50 -6.69 3.64
C ALA A 104 8.69 -7.58 4.88
N ARG A 105 9.93 -7.73 5.38
CA ARG A 105 10.20 -8.44 6.65
C ARG A 105 9.61 -7.73 7.87
N CYS A 106 9.49 -6.40 7.83
CA CYS A 106 8.80 -5.63 8.87
C CYS A 106 7.28 -5.79 8.81
N GLY A 107 6.73 -6.40 7.76
CA GLY A 107 5.30 -6.65 7.60
C GLY A 107 4.59 -5.67 6.67
N LEU A 108 5.30 -4.98 5.79
CA LEU A 108 4.71 -4.16 4.74
C LEU A 108 4.57 -4.97 3.45
N ALA A 109 3.34 -5.12 2.94
CA ALA A 109 3.08 -5.73 1.65
C ALA A 109 2.44 -4.73 0.69
N ARG A 110 2.60 -4.95 -0.63
CA ARG A 110 1.99 -4.15 -1.69
C ARG A 110 1.56 -5.03 -2.84
N THR A 111 0.43 -4.69 -3.47
CA THR A 111 0.08 -5.12 -4.82
C THR A 111 0.55 -4.06 -5.83
N PHE A 112 0.75 -4.45 -7.08
CA PHE A 112 1.19 -3.55 -8.14
C PHE A 112 0.08 -3.36 -9.17
N GLN A 113 0.06 -2.22 -9.86
CA GLN A 113 -0.87 -1.95 -10.95
C GLN A 113 -0.79 -3.02 -12.06
N ARG A 114 0.41 -3.51 -12.36
CA ARG A 114 0.62 -4.62 -13.28
C ARG A 114 0.96 -5.87 -12.47
N PRO A 115 0.20 -6.96 -12.63
CA PRO A 115 0.48 -8.20 -11.92
C PRO A 115 1.91 -8.70 -12.20
N THR A 116 2.63 -9.07 -11.13
CA THR A 116 4.03 -9.53 -11.16
C THR A 116 4.14 -11.02 -10.80
N ALA A 117 3.13 -11.81 -11.15
CA ALA A 117 3.10 -13.24 -10.87
C ALA A 117 4.25 -14.00 -11.57
N PHE A 118 4.63 -15.14 -11.01
CA PHE A 118 5.49 -16.11 -11.69
C PHE A 118 4.64 -16.85 -12.72
N TRP A 119 4.67 -16.41 -13.97
CA TRP A 119 3.76 -16.82 -15.03
C TRP A 119 3.81 -18.30 -15.36
N SER A 120 4.97 -18.95 -15.19
CA SER A 120 5.17 -20.39 -15.40
C SER A 120 4.69 -21.27 -14.25
N LEU A 121 4.45 -20.70 -13.07
CA LEU A 121 3.89 -21.42 -11.93
C LEU A 121 2.36 -21.38 -11.97
N THR A 122 1.73 -22.38 -11.34
CA THR A 122 0.28 -22.34 -11.13
C THR A 122 -0.11 -21.20 -10.18
N VAL A 123 -1.38 -20.81 -10.21
CA VAL A 123 -1.96 -19.85 -9.27
C VAL A 123 -1.67 -20.25 -7.83
N ARG A 124 -1.90 -21.53 -7.49
CA ARG A 124 -1.62 -22.08 -6.15
C ARG A 124 -0.14 -22.02 -5.77
N GLU A 125 0.75 -22.39 -6.70
CA GLU A 125 2.19 -22.35 -6.45
C GLU A 125 2.72 -20.95 -6.21
N ASN A 126 2.18 -19.93 -6.86
CA ASN A 126 2.50 -18.53 -6.63
C ASN A 126 2.22 -18.12 -5.19
N VAL A 127 1.03 -18.44 -4.66
CA VAL A 127 0.64 -18.10 -3.28
C VAL A 127 1.43 -18.93 -2.27
N ARG A 128 1.58 -20.25 -2.54
CA ARG A 128 2.38 -21.15 -1.70
C ARG A 128 3.82 -20.66 -1.55
N LEU A 129 4.45 -20.21 -2.65
CA LEU A 129 5.81 -19.69 -2.63
C LEU A 129 5.93 -18.44 -1.73
N ALA A 130 4.97 -17.52 -1.82
CA ALA A 130 4.93 -16.33 -0.98
C ALA A 130 4.80 -16.71 0.51
N ALA A 131 3.91 -17.65 0.85
CA ALA A 131 3.75 -18.17 2.22
C ALA A 131 5.01 -18.90 2.72
N GLU A 132 5.67 -19.69 1.88
CA GLU A 132 6.93 -20.38 2.20
C GLU A 132 8.05 -19.39 2.50
N ILE A 133 8.23 -18.36 1.67
CA ILE A 133 9.21 -17.29 1.87
C ILE A 133 8.95 -16.60 3.21
N HIS A 134 7.71 -16.23 3.51
CA HIS A 134 7.34 -15.61 4.78
C HIS A 134 7.69 -16.50 5.97
N ALA A 135 7.34 -17.79 5.91
CA ALA A 135 7.60 -18.75 6.98
C ALA A 135 9.09 -18.98 7.24
N VAL A 136 9.93 -18.92 6.20
CA VAL A 136 11.38 -19.11 6.31
C VAL A 136 12.09 -17.85 6.80
N THR A 137 11.67 -16.67 6.35
CA THR A 137 12.37 -15.40 6.67
C THR A 137 12.15 -14.92 8.10
N ARG A 138 11.06 -15.32 8.74
CA ARG A 138 10.74 -14.96 10.14
C ARG A 138 11.31 -15.91 11.20
N ARG A 139 11.87 -17.04 10.81
CA ARG A 139 12.39 -18.03 11.76
C ARG A 139 13.92 -17.96 11.88
N PRO A 140 14.47 -18.09 13.09
CA PRO A 140 15.93 -18.17 13.25
C PRO A 140 16.49 -19.40 12.51
N PRO A 141 17.72 -19.32 11.98
CA PRO A 141 18.35 -20.43 11.29
C PRO A 141 18.44 -21.65 12.20
N GLY A 142 18.05 -22.82 11.70
CA GLY A 142 18.17 -24.08 12.45
C GLY A 142 19.62 -24.44 12.75
N ARG A 143 19.88 -25.02 13.95
CA ARG A 143 21.22 -25.37 14.44
C ARG A 143 21.89 -26.49 13.61
N SER A 144 21.12 -27.37 12.98
CA SER A 144 21.65 -28.47 12.15
C SER A 144 21.04 -28.50 10.74
N ALA A 145 21.70 -29.19 9.79
CA ALA A 145 21.17 -29.41 8.45
C ALA A 145 19.85 -30.19 8.45
N ARG A 146 19.73 -31.18 9.36
CA ARG A 146 18.55 -32.02 9.54
C ARG A 146 17.37 -31.21 10.06
N ASP A 147 17.60 -30.29 11.00
CA ASP A 147 16.57 -29.39 11.51
C ASP A 147 16.11 -28.39 10.45
N ARG A 148 17.05 -27.86 9.66
CA ARG A 148 16.70 -26.97 8.51
C ARG A 148 15.85 -27.71 7.49
N TRP A 149 16.17 -28.97 7.15
CA TRP A 149 15.39 -29.76 6.21
C TRP A 149 13.98 -30.07 6.72
N ARG A 150 13.83 -30.53 7.98
CA ARG A 150 12.55 -30.80 8.62
C ARG A 150 11.67 -29.53 8.66
N ARG A 151 12.25 -28.42 9.05
CA ARG A 151 11.54 -27.13 9.11
C ARG A 151 11.09 -26.64 7.74
N ARG A 152 11.94 -26.78 6.71
CA ARG A 152 11.55 -26.46 5.34
C ARG A 152 10.41 -27.33 4.84
N ARG A 153 10.43 -28.63 5.12
CA ARG A 153 9.35 -29.53 4.74
C ARG A 153 8.04 -29.17 5.44
N ALA A 154 8.06 -28.92 6.74
CA ALA A 154 6.90 -28.46 7.50
C ALA A 154 6.38 -27.10 7.01
N ALA A 155 7.28 -26.15 6.71
CA ALA A 155 6.91 -24.85 6.16
C ALA A 155 6.22 -24.98 4.79
N ARG A 156 6.69 -25.89 3.92
CA ARG A 156 6.05 -26.16 2.62
C ARG A 156 4.66 -26.75 2.75
N HIS A 157 4.43 -27.66 3.68
CA HIS A 157 3.12 -28.24 3.91
C HIS A 157 2.14 -27.17 4.41
N ALA A 158 2.50 -26.44 5.45
CA ALA A 158 1.71 -25.34 5.99
C ALA A 158 1.48 -24.21 4.98
N ALA A 159 2.46 -23.93 4.09
CA ALA A 159 2.30 -22.95 3.03
C ALA A 159 1.30 -23.40 1.96
N GLY A 160 1.14 -24.71 1.75
CA GLY A 160 0.11 -25.28 0.88
C GLY A 160 -1.30 -25.02 1.40
N GLU A 161 -1.52 -25.28 2.69
CA GLU A 161 -2.81 -25.02 3.37
C GLU A 161 -3.16 -23.51 3.36
N VAL A 162 -2.19 -22.65 3.69
CA VAL A 162 -2.36 -21.21 3.59
C VAL A 162 -2.69 -20.75 2.17
N ALA A 163 -2.08 -21.37 1.15
CA ALA A 163 -2.38 -21.02 -0.22
C ALA A 163 -3.83 -21.38 -0.59
N ASP A 164 -4.29 -22.57 -0.22
CA ASP A 164 -5.66 -23.01 -0.50
C ASP A 164 -6.69 -22.10 0.20
N GLU A 165 -6.49 -21.78 1.49
CA GLU A 165 -7.32 -20.86 2.26
C GLU A 165 -7.38 -19.46 1.61
N LEU A 166 -6.23 -18.92 1.21
CA LEU A 166 -6.20 -17.58 0.59
C LEU A 166 -6.84 -17.54 -0.79
N LEU A 167 -6.70 -18.60 -1.60
CA LEU A 167 -7.36 -18.70 -2.90
C LEU A 167 -8.89 -18.76 -2.78
N GLU A 168 -9.41 -19.49 -1.78
CA GLU A 168 -10.83 -19.48 -1.44
C GLU A 168 -11.27 -18.08 -1.00
N ARG A 169 -10.51 -17.45 -0.08
CA ARG A 169 -10.82 -16.15 0.46
C ARG A 169 -10.91 -15.04 -0.60
N VAL A 170 -10.01 -15.05 -1.60
CA VAL A 170 -10.05 -14.08 -2.72
C VAL A 170 -10.94 -14.53 -3.88
N GLY A 171 -11.59 -15.69 -3.79
CA GLY A 171 -12.56 -16.18 -4.77
C GLY A 171 -11.96 -16.70 -6.10
N ILE A 172 -10.73 -17.21 -6.09
CA ILE A 172 -10.05 -17.72 -7.28
C ILE A 172 -9.60 -19.19 -7.16
N ALA A 173 -10.10 -19.94 -6.20
CA ALA A 173 -9.75 -21.34 -5.97
C ALA A 173 -9.97 -22.24 -7.21
N ALA A 174 -11.00 -21.98 -8.01
CA ALA A 174 -11.26 -22.69 -9.26
C ALA A 174 -10.09 -22.60 -10.28
N TYR A 175 -9.20 -21.62 -10.12
CA TYR A 175 -8.03 -21.41 -10.98
C TYR A 175 -6.73 -21.98 -10.38
N ALA A 176 -6.77 -22.60 -9.19
CA ALA A 176 -5.61 -23.01 -8.41
C ALA A 176 -4.54 -23.78 -9.22
N GLN A 177 -4.97 -24.69 -10.07
CA GLN A 177 -4.08 -25.55 -10.86
C GLN A 177 -3.72 -24.96 -12.25
N ARG A 178 -4.26 -23.80 -12.62
CA ARG A 178 -3.93 -23.17 -13.90
C ARG A 178 -2.61 -22.41 -13.81
N PRO A 179 -1.79 -22.42 -14.87
CA PRO A 179 -0.63 -21.53 -14.96
C PRO A 179 -1.07 -20.06 -14.82
N ALA A 180 -0.36 -19.28 -14.03
CA ALA A 180 -0.71 -17.86 -13.79
C ALA A 180 -0.73 -17.04 -15.09
N GLY A 181 0.08 -17.43 -16.09
CA GLY A 181 0.09 -16.77 -17.41
C GLY A 181 -1.13 -17.05 -18.29
N SER A 182 -2.01 -17.99 -17.90
CA SER A 182 -3.20 -18.39 -18.69
C SER A 182 -4.53 -17.96 -18.06
N VAL A 183 -4.50 -17.22 -16.96
CA VAL A 183 -5.72 -16.78 -16.28
C VAL A 183 -6.19 -15.40 -16.78
N PRO A 184 -7.49 -15.08 -16.64
CA PRO A 184 -8.01 -13.75 -16.96
C PRO A 184 -7.31 -12.63 -16.14
N PRO A 185 -7.22 -11.38 -16.65
CA PRO A 185 -6.57 -10.27 -15.95
C PRO A 185 -7.11 -10.05 -14.53
N GLU A 186 -8.43 -10.13 -14.34
CA GLU A 186 -9.07 -10.00 -13.02
C GLU A 186 -8.61 -11.08 -12.02
N VAL A 187 -8.39 -12.33 -12.48
CA VAL A 187 -7.86 -13.42 -11.64
C VAL A 187 -6.39 -13.17 -11.31
N ALA A 188 -5.61 -12.66 -12.26
CA ALA A 188 -4.22 -12.30 -12.03
C ALA A 188 -4.09 -11.19 -10.96
N ARG A 189 -5.03 -10.23 -10.93
CA ARG A 189 -5.08 -9.18 -9.90
C ARG A 189 -5.41 -9.74 -8.51
N LEU A 190 -6.40 -10.61 -8.42
CA LEU A 190 -6.73 -11.28 -7.15
C LEU A 190 -5.62 -12.23 -6.69
N LEU A 191 -4.87 -12.83 -7.62
CA LEU A 191 -3.66 -13.59 -7.29
C LEU A 191 -2.59 -12.72 -6.63
N GLU A 192 -2.36 -11.48 -7.12
CA GLU A 192 -1.44 -10.54 -6.48
C GLU A 192 -1.87 -10.24 -5.04
N LEU A 193 -3.17 -10.03 -4.81
CA LEU A 193 -3.71 -9.83 -3.47
C LEU A 193 -3.46 -11.07 -2.58
N ALA A 194 -3.77 -12.28 -3.05
CA ALA A 194 -3.52 -13.51 -2.31
C ALA A 194 -2.03 -13.68 -1.94
N ARG A 195 -1.11 -13.34 -2.87
CA ARG A 195 0.34 -13.35 -2.61
C ARG A 195 0.76 -12.33 -1.55
N ALA A 196 0.19 -11.12 -1.58
CA ALA A 196 0.44 -10.09 -0.56
C ALA A 196 -0.05 -10.54 0.81
N LEU A 197 -1.24 -11.15 0.90
CA LEU A 197 -1.82 -11.67 2.13
C LEU A 197 -1.03 -12.87 2.70
N ALA A 198 -0.42 -13.69 1.85
CA ALA A 198 0.42 -14.81 2.27
C ALA A 198 1.63 -14.37 3.12
N ALA A 199 2.05 -13.11 3.02
CA ALA A 199 3.07 -12.50 3.87
C ALA A 199 2.56 -12.11 5.26
N ARG A 200 1.27 -12.26 5.57
CA ARG A 200 0.61 -11.83 6.82
C ARG A 200 1.02 -10.41 7.19
N PRO A 201 0.67 -9.42 6.38
CA PRO A 201 1.16 -8.06 6.53
C PRO A 201 0.56 -7.37 7.77
N ARG A 202 1.33 -6.44 8.35
CA ARG A 202 0.87 -5.46 9.35
C ARG A 202 0.34 -4.20 8.67
N ALA A 203 0.85 -3.91 7.46
CA ALA A 203 0.32 -2.88 6.58
C ALA A 203 0.28 -3.41 5.13
N LEU A 204 -0.84 -3.16 4.46
CA LEU A 204 -1.12 -3.59 3.09
C LEU A 204 -1.39 -2.36 2.22
N VAL A 205 -0.60 -2.17 1.18
CA VAL A 205 -0.79 -1.12 0.18
C VAL A 205 -1.38 -1.74 -1.08
N LEU A 206 -2.58 -1.32 -1.45
CA LEU A 206 -3.30 -1.79 -2.63
C LEU A 206 -3.33 -0.68 -3.68
N ASP A 207 -2.60 -0.86 -4.77
CA ASP A 207 -2.45 0.12 -5.84
C ASP A 207 -3.51 -0.10 -6.93
N GLU A 208 -4.54 0.75 -6.96
CA GLU A 208 -5.70 0.69 -7.86
C GLU A 208 -6.33 -0.72 -7.93
N PRO A 209 -6.75 -1.31 -6.79
CA PRO A 209 -7.11 -2.73 -6.73
C PRO A 209 -8.36 -3.10 -7.53
N TRP A 210 -9.22 -2.13 -7.88
CA TRP A 210 -10.44 -2.35 -8.66
C TRP A 210 -10.22 -2.32 -10.17
N ALA A 211 -9.05 -1.88 -10.65
CA ALA A 211 -8.77 -1.85 -12.08
C ALA A 211 -8.96 -3.25 -12.71
N ASP A 212 -9.62 -3.31 -13.84
CA ASP A 212 -9.91 -4.54 -14.60
C ASP A 212 -10.84 -5.55 -13.90
N LEU A 213 -11.47 -5.21 -12.77
CA LEU A 213 -12.45 -6.07 -12.12
C LEU A 213 -13.85 -5.85 -12.67
N SER A 214 -14.60 -6.94 -12.86
CA SER A 214 -16.03 -6.88 -13.08
C SER A 214 -16.76 -6.35 -11.83
N GLU A 215 -17.92 -5.71 -12.01
CA GLU A 215 -18.67 -5.11 -10.91
C GLU A 215 -18.94 -6.08 -9.73
N PRO A 216 -19.38 -7.35 -9.96
CA PRO A 216 -19.56 -8.28 -8.86
C PRO A 216 -18.27 -8.58 -8.07
N ARG A 217 -17.12 -8.66 -8.77
CA ARG A 217 -15.82 -8.88 -8.12
C ARG A 217 -15.31 -7.63 -7.41
N GLY A 218 -15.59 -6.46 -7.95
CA GLY A 218 -15.31 -5.19 -7.29
C GLY A 218 -16.01 -5.11 -5.93
N ARG A 219 -17.31 -5.40 -5.87
CA ARG A 219 -18.08 -5.43 -4.62
C ARG A 219 -17.57 -6.49 -3.64
N ALA A 220 -17.21 -7.67 -4.13
CA ALA A 220 -16.61 -8.70 -3.27
C ALA A 220 -15.26 -8.26 -2.71
N LEU A 221 -14.45 -7.55 -3.49
CA LEU A 221 -13.18 -6.97 -3.03
C LEU A 221 -13.39 -5.89 -1.97
N GLU A 222 -14.40 -5.04 -2.09
CA GLU A 222 -14.75 -4.03 -1.07
C GLU A 222 -15.03 -4.67 0.28
N VAL A 223 -15.85 -5.73 0.31
CA VAL A 223 -16.14 -6.49 1.54
C VAL A 223 -14.85 -7.09 2.08
N LEU A 224 -14.08 -7.77 1.24
CA LEU A 224 -12.82 -8.41 1.62
C LEU A 224 -11.82 -7.41 2.22
N VAL A 225 -11.69 -6.22 1.64
CA VAL A 225 -10.77 -5.18 2.11
C VAL A 225 -11.15 -4.69 3.52
N ARG A 226 -12.44 -4.52 3.79
CA ARG A 226 -12.94 -4.14 5.13
C ARG A 226 -12.72 -5.25 6.15
N ASP A 227 -13.01 -6.49 5.77
CA ASP A 227 -12.77 -7.65 6.63
C ASP A 227 -11.28 -7.79 6.96
N LEU A 228 -10.41 -7.60 5.96
CA LEU A 228 -8.96 -7.60 6.15
C LEU A 228 -8.51 -6.52 7.12
N ALA A 229 -9.02 -5.29 6.99
CA ALA A 229 -8.69 -4.21 7.93
C ALA A 229 -9.16 -4.55 9.34
N ALA A 230 -10.40 -5.04 9.50
CA ALA A 230 -10.96 -5.43 10.79
C ALA A 230 -10.14 -6.52 11.53
N GLU A 231 -9.37 -7.33 10.79
CA GLU A 231 -8.42 -8.31 11.37
C GLU A 231 -7.15 -7.68 11.95
N GLY A 232 -6.95 -6.36 11.77
CA GLY A 232 -5.91 -5.59 12.44
C GLY A 232 -4.87 -4.90 11.56
N PRO A 233 -4.54 -5.33 10.33
CA PRO A 233 -3.57 -4.61 9.51
C PRO A 233 -4.07 -3.20 9.12
N ALA A 234 -3.12 -2.28 8.92
CA ALA A 234 -3.40 -1.00 8.27
C ALA A 234 -3.56 -1.24 6.77
N VAL A 235 -4.66 -0.81 6.16
CA VAL A 235 -4.88 -0.94 4.71
C VAL A 235 -4.85 0.44 4.06
N LEU A 236 -3.95 0.63 3.09
CA LEU A 236 -3.88 1.81 2.25
C LEU A 236 -4.29 1.45 0.82
N LEU A 237 -5.33 2.11 0.32
CA LEU A 237 -5.83 1.97 -1.04
C LEU A 237 -5.45 3.18 -1.87
N THR A 238 -5.10 2.99 -3.15
CA THR A 238 -5.04 4.10 -4.09
C THR A 238 -6.14 3.99 -5.15
N GLY A 239 -6.59 5.13 -5.65
CA GLY A 239 -7.57 5.20 -6.72
C GLY A 239 -7.61 6.58 -7.39
N SER A 240 -8.19 6.64 -8.58
CA SER A 240 -8.47 7.89 -9.28
C SER A 240 -9.93 8.35 -9.12
N ASP A 241 -10.82 7.44 -8.74
CA ASP A 241 -12.24 7.71 -8.52
C ASP A 241 -12.54 7.86 -7.03
N LEU A 242 -12.96 9.05 -6.63
CA LEU A 242 -13.32 9.39 -5.25
C LEU A 242 -14.55 8.61 -4.78
N GLU A 243 -15.58 8.50 -5.64
CA GLU A 243 -16.85 7.86 -5.27
C GLU A 243 -16.64 6.35 -4.99
N ALA A 244 -15.76 5.71 -5.75
CA ALA A 244 -15.40 4.31 -5.50
C ALA A 244 -14.74 4.10 -4.12
N LEU A 245 -13.98 5.08 -3.62
CA LEU A 245 -13.28 4.98 -2.34
C LEU A 245 -14.13 5.42 -1.15
N ILE A 246 -15.09 6.34 -1.33
CA ILE A 246 -15.98 6.82 -0.25
C ILE A 246 -16.70 5.67 0.44
N GLY A 247 -17.16 4.69 -0.33
CA GLY A 247 -17.90 3.55 0.20
C GLY A 247 -17.07 2.56 1.00
N VAL A 248 -15.74 2.59 0.92
CA VAL A 248 -14.84 1.56 1.47
C VAL A 248 -13.92 2.09 2.56
N CYS A 249 -13.49 3.35 2.45
CA CYS A 249 -12.47 3.94 3.31
C CYS A 249 -13.06 4.59 4.56
N ASP A 250 -12.33 4.50 5.66
CA ASP A 250 -12.61 5.21 6.92
C ASP A 250 -12.03 6.64 6.87
N VAL A 251 -10.88 6.80 6.21
CA VAL A 251 -10.19 8.08 6.03
C VAL A 251 -9.73 8.21 4.58
N LEU A 252 -9.85 9.40 4.02
CA LEU A 252 -9.38 9.74 2.68
C LEU A 252 -8.30 10.82 2.72
N TYR A 253 -7.32 10.69 1.86
CA TYR A 253 -6.33 11.71 1.51
C TYR A 253 -6.46 12.00 0.03
N VAL A 254 -6.59 13.28 -0.32
CA VAL A 254 -6.65 13.73 -1.73
C VAL A 254 -5.30 14.29 -2.11
N LEU A 255 -4.68 13.68 -3.10
CA LEU A 255 -3.38 14.08 -3.62
C LEU A 255 -3.57 14.77 -4.98
N ASP A 256 -3.12 16.01 -5.06
CA ASP A 256 -3.06 16.76 -6.32
C ASP A 256 -1.70 17.41 -6.49
N ALA A 257 -1.15 17.36 -7.71
CA ALA A 257 0.16 17.93 -8.06
C ALA A 257 1.27 17.64 -7.01
N GLY A 258 1.28 16.43 -6.44
CA GLY A 258 2.24 15.98 -5.44
C GLY A 258 1.95 16.41 -4.00
N ARG A 259 0.88 17.14 -3.73
CA ARG A 259 0.53 17.65 -2.40
C ARG A 259 -0.79 17.06 -1.90
N VAL A 260 -0.88 16.79 -0.62
CA VAL A 260 -2.15 16.46 0.03
C VAL A 260 -2.96 17.74 0.17
N VAL A 261 -4.05 17.86 -0.57
CA VAL A 261 -4.91 19.06 -0.61
C VAL A 261 -6.09 18.96 0.36
N ALA A 262 -6.55 17.74 0.67
CA ALA A 262 -7.61 17.48 1.64
C ALA A 262 -7.38 16.14 2.33
N SER A 263 -7.84 16.01 3.58
CA SER A 263 -7.83 14.73 4.30
C SER A 263 -8.88 14.73 5.39
N GLY A 264 -9.46 13.56 5.67
CA GLY A 264 -10.47 13.37 6.70
C GLY A 264 -11.44 12.25 6.40
N PRO A 265 -12.55 12.17 7.14
CA PRO A 265 -13.65 11.26 6.85
C PRO A 265 -14.18 11.48 5.42
N PRO A 266 -14.63 10.41 4.71
CA PRO A 266 -15.07 10.51 3.33
C PRO A 266 -16.12 11.59 3.05
N VAL A 267 -17.07 11.78 3.98
CA VAL A 267 -18.13 12.78 3.85
C VAL A 267 -17.58 14.21 3.87
N GLU A 268 -16.60 14.48 4.71
CA GLU A 268 -15.94 15.79 4.82
C GLU A 268 -15.10 16.08 3.57
N VAL A 269 -14.33 15.10 3.13
CA VAL A 269 -13.50 15.20 1.91
C VAL A 269 -14.35 15.45 0.67
N ARG A 270 -15.49 14.75 0.54
CA ARG A 270 -16.46 14.97 -0.55
C ARG A 270 -17.04 16.38 -0.57
N ALA A 271 -17.23 16.96 0.62
CA ALA A 271 -17.79 18.32 0.76
C ALA A 271 -16.76 19.42 0.52
N ASP A 272 -15.46 19.12 0.55
CA ASP A 272 -14.38 20.12 0.42
C ASP A 272 -14.41 20.77 -0.99
N PRO A 273 -14.49 22.13 -1.06
CA PRO A 273 -14.48 22.83 -2.34
C PRO A 273 -13.24 22.57 -3.21
N ARG A 274 -12.09 22.33 -2.58
CA ARG A 274 -10.82 22.03 -3.29
C ARG A 274 -10.86 20.69 -4.01
N VAL A 275 -11.63 19.74 -3.49
CA VAL A 275 -11.81 18.40 -4.07
C VAL A 275 -12.82 18.42 -5.20
N ARG A 276 -13.86 19.26 -5.10
CA ARG A 276 -14.90 19.39 -6.15
C ARG A 276 -14.38 20.04 -7.42
N SER A 277 -13.24 20.72 -7.36
CA SER A 277 -12.61 21.37 -8.52
C SER A 277 -11.57 20.50 -9.22
N LEU A 278 -11.29 19.29 -8.72
CA LEU A 278 -10.39 18.31 -9.34
C LEU A 278 -11.15 17.38 -10.29
#